data_58e1898dd4f7f179ba2cdff38a34b5a3
#
_entry.id   58e1898dd4f7f179ba2cdff38a34b5a3
#
_cell.length_a   1.000
_cell.length_b   1.000
_cell.length_c   1.000
_cell.angle_alpha   90.00
_cell.angle_beta   90.00
_cell.angle_gamma   90.00
#
_symmetry.space_group_name_H-M   'P 1'
#
loop_
_entity.id
_entity.type
_entity.pdbx_description
1 polymer ?
#
loop_
_entity_poly.entity_id
_entity_poly.type
_entity_poly.pdbx_seq_one_letter_code
_entity_poly.pdbx_strand_id
1 'polypeptide(L)'
;MATILIADPDPATLSLLELLVLRLGHRSIGPRELAEGEQPDLMLLEPSSHLGLRQAQALRRRLPQLPILCVSIEPPSKEAIELGVVDYVMKPFRRAQLEQAIERALTPEAAGFAGRYTA
;
A
#
# COMPACT_ATOMS: atom_id res chain seq x y z
N MET A 1 16.43 -1.42 -4.43
CA MET A 1 15.55 -0.28 -4.08
C MET A 1 14.24 -0.41 -4.82
N ALA A 2 13.14 -0.34 -4.09
CA ALA A 2 11.81 -0.44 -4.69
C ALA A 2 11.19 0.95 -4.86
N THR A 3 10.24 1.04 -5.79
CA THR A 3 9.42 2.24 -6.01
C THR A 3 8.06 1.99 -5.39
N ILE A 4 7.67 2.83 -4.44
CA ILE A 4 6.46 2.63 -3.65
C ILE A 4 5.50 3.78 -3.87
N LEU A 5 4.31 3.47 -4.39
CA LEU A 5 3.25 4.46 -4.57
C LEU A 5 2.50 4.63 -3.26
N ILE A 6 2.36 5.86 -2.79
CA ILE A 6 1.63 6.15 -1.57
C ILE A 6 0.36 6.91 -1.92
N ALA A 7 -0.79 6.35 -1.54
CA ALA A 7 -2.10 6.95 -1.76
C ALA A 7 -2.78 7.15 -0.41
N ASP A 8 -2.52 8.28 0.21
CA ASP A 8 -3.12 8.68 1.48
C ASP A 8 -3.40 10.18 1.43
N PRO A 9 -4.65 10.61 1.64
CA PRO A 9 -5.01 12.02 1.55
C PRO A 9 -4.59 12.85 2.74
N ASP A 10 -4.24 12.23 3.87
CA ASP A 10 -3.85 12.97 5.06
C ASP A 10 -2.40 13.41 4.96
N PRO A 11 -2.11 14.74 4.94
CA PRO A 11 -0.75 15.21 4.73
C PRO A 11 0.24 14.73 5.78
N ALA A 12 -0.17 14.64 7.04
CA ALA A 12 0.73 14.20 8.12
C ALA A 12 1.08 12.72 7.96
N THR A 13 0.08 11.90 7.65
CA THR A 13 0.33 10.46 7.41
C THR A 13 1.19 10.28 6.17
N LEU A 14 0.89 11.00 5.10
CA LEU A 14 1.68 10.91 3.86
C LEU A 14 3.15 11.22 4.13
N SER A 15 3.44 12.30 4.86
CA SER A 15 4.81 12.67 5.20
C SER A 15 5.50 11.60 6.01
N LEU A 16 4.78 10.99 6.96
CA LEU A 16 5.34 9.91 7.78
C LEU A 16 5.66 8.70 6.93
N LEU A 17 4.74 8.30 6.05
CA LEU A 17 4.95 7.14 5.18
C LEU A 17 6.12 7.37 4.23
N GLU A 18 6.23 8.58 3.67
CA GLU A 18 7.36 8.93 2.80
C GLU A 18 8.69 8.80 3.55
N LEU A 19 8.73 9.26 4.80
CA LEU A 19 9.93 9.16 5.61
C LEU A 19 10.30 7.71 5.88
N LEU A 20 9.32 6.87 6.25
CA LEU A 20 9.58 5.46 6.53
C LEU A 20 10.07 4.71 5.30
N VAL A 21 9.48 5.00 4.14
CA VAL A 21 9.90 4.40 2.87
C VAL A 21 11.35 4.79 2.57
N LEU A 22 11.69 6.06 2.75
CA LEU A 22 13.04 6.54 2.53
C LEU A 22 14.04 5.86 3.48
N ARG A 23 13.68 5.71 4.75
CA ARG A 23 14.54 5.05 5.74
C ARG A 23 14.82 3.60 5.40
N LEU A 24 13.90 2.93 4.74
CA LEU A 24 14.08 1.56 4.28
C LEU A 24 14.94 1.46 3.01
N GLY A 25 15.35 2.60 2.45
CA GLY A 25 16.15 2.63 1.24
C GLY A 25 15.35 2.55 -0.04
N HIS A 26 14.05 2.86 0.04
CA HIS A 26 13.17 2.81 -1.13
C HIS A 26 12.76 4.23 -1.53
N ARG A 27 12.17 4.34 -2.72
CA ARG A 27 11.73 5.60 -3.30
C ARG A 27 10.20 5.66 -3.26
N SER A 28 9.64 6.78 -2.80
CA SER A 28 8.19 6.97 -2.86
C SER A 28 7.81 7.78 -4.09
N ILE A 29 6.64 7.47 -4.65
CA ILE A 29 6.04 8.24 -5.74
C ILE A 29 4.59 8.52 -5.40
N GLY A 30 4.03 9.53 -6.07
CA GLY A 30 2.64 9.89 -5.97
C GLY A 30 1.93 9.77 -7.30
N PRO A 31 0.67 10.27 -7.37
CA PRO A 31 -0.11 10.19 -8.60
C PRO A 31 0.55 10.87 -9.81
N ARG A 32 1.33 11.91 -9.58
CA ARG A 32 1.99 12.63 -10.65
C ARG A 32 3.00 11.74 -11.38
N GLU A 33 3.90 11.10 -10.62
CA GLU A 33 4.91 10.23 -11.21
C GLU A 33 4.26 9.03 -11.88
N LEU A 34 3.18 8.52 -11.29
CA LEU A 34 2.43 7.44 -11.90
C LEU A 34 1.86 7.86 -13.25
N ALA A 35 1.31 9.07 -13.34
CA ALA A 35 0.79 9.60 -14.59
C ALA A 35 1.88 9.80 -15.63
N GLU A 36 3.12 10.01 -15.19
CA GLU A 36 4.29 10.16 -16.07
C GLU A 36 4.84 8.81 -16.53
N GLY A 37 4.20 7.71 -16.17
CA GLY A 37 4.56 6.38 -16.66
C GLY A 37 5.40 5.54 -15.72
N GLU A 38 5.71 6.03 -14.52
CA GLU A 38 6.47 5.23 -13.57
C GLU A 38 5.60 4.11 -13.03
N GLN A 39 6.18 2.92 -12.86
CA GLN A 39 5.46 1.77 -12.35
C GLN A 39 5.92 1.46 -10.93
N PRO A 40 4.98 1.32 -9.99
CA PRO A 40 5.33 0.98 -8.61
C PRO A 40 5.59 -0.51 -8.44
N ASP A 41 6.43 -0.82 -7.47
CA ASP A 41 6.66 -2.19 -7.01
C ASP A 41 5.72 -2.55 -5.87
N LEU A 42 5.14 -1.57 -5.22
CA LEU A 42 4.22 -1.72 -4.09
C LEU A 42 3.35 -0.49 -4.00
N MET A 43 2.10 -0.66 -3.59
CA MET A 43 1.21 0.45 -3.28
C MET A 43 0.85 0.43 -1.80
N LEU A 44 1.04 1.56 -1.12
CA LEU A 44 0.50 1.80 0.21
C LEU A 44 -0.81 2.57 0.04
N LEU A 45 -1.89 2.03 0.56
CA LEU A 45 -3.24 2.55 0.29
C LEU A 45 -4.00 2.81 1.58
N GLU A 46 -4.59 4.02 1.68
CA GLU A 46 -5.64 4.29 2.66
C GLU A 46 -6.98 4.02 1.96
N PRO A 47 -7.60 2.84 2.18
CA PRO A 47 -8.78 2.45 1.40
C PRO A 47 -10.05 3.23 1.75
N SER A 48 -10.08 3.97 2.86
CA SER A 48 -11.20 4.84 3.16
C SER A 48 -11.22 6.07 2.25
N SER A 49 -10.12 6.36 1.58
CA SER A 49 -10.07 7.41 0.56
C SER A 49 -10.73 6.88 -0.71
N HIS A 50 -11.85 7.50 -1.09
CA HIS A 50 -12.58 7.09 -2.28
C HIS A 50 -11.71 7.18 -3.54
N LEU A 51 -10.96 8.28 -3.65
CA LEU A 51 -10.07 8.49 -4.80
C LEU A 51 -8.94 7.47 -4.83
N GLY A 52 -8.34 7.20 -3.66
CA GLY A 52 -7.27 6.21 -3.56
C GLY A 52 -7.75 4.81 -3.91
N LEU A 53 -8.94 4.45 -3.43
CA LEU A 53 -9.52 3.14 -3.73
C LEU A 53 -9.76 2.97 -5.23
N ARG A 54 -10.30 3.99 -5.90
CA ARG A 54 -10.52 3.94 -7.35
C ARG A 54 -9.21 3.82 -8.12
N GLN A 55 -8.18 4.52 -7.66
CA GLN A 55 -6.85 4.42 -8.26
C GLN A 55 -6.30 3.00 -8.12
N ALA A 56 -6.46 2.41 -6.93
CA ALA A 56 -6.01 1.04 -6.69
C ALA A 56 -6.75 0.04 -7.58
N GLN A 57 -8.06 0.22 -7.75
CA GLN A 57 -8.86 -0.64 -8.63
C GLN A 57 -8.39 -0.56 -10.08
N ALA A 58 -8.08 0.65 -10.55
CA ALA A 58 -7.57 0.84 -11.92
C ALA A 58 -6.19 0.20 -12.09
N LEU A 59 -5.30 0.38 -11.11
CA LEU A 59 -3.98 -0.22 -11.14
C LEU A 59 -4.04 -1.74 -11.08
N ARG A 60 -4.94 -2.30 -10.30
CA ARG A 60 -5.09 -3.76 -10.21
C ARG A 60 -5.41 -4.37 -11.57
N ARG A 61 -6.21 -3.69 -12.38
CA ARG A 61 -6.51 -4.18 -13.73
C ARG A 61 -5.30 -4.16 -14.65
N ARG A 62 -4.43 -3.15 -14.49
CA ARG A 62 -3.23 -3.01 -15.33
C ARG A 62 -2.06 -3.85 -14.81
N LEU A 63 -1.96 -3.98 -13.50
CA LEU A 63 -0.84 -4.64 -12.83
C LEU A 63 -1.41 -5.68 -11.86
N PRO A 64 -1.86 -6.84 -12.37
CA PRO A 64 -2.52 -7.83 -11.52
C PRO A 64 -1.64 -8.40 -10.41
N GLN A 65 -0.32 -8.29 -10.55
CA GLN A 65 0.61 -8.81 -9.55
C GLN A 65 1.10 -7.75 -8.56
N LEU A 66 0.65 -6.50 -8.71
CA LEU A 66 1.09 -5.42 -7.83
C LEU A 66 0.66 -5.71 -6.38
N PRO A 67 1.60 -5.80 -5.44
CA PRO A 67 1.22 -5.92 -4.03
C PRO A 67 0.65 -4.59 -3.54
N ILE A 68 -0.47 -4.68 -2.82
CA ILE A 68 -1.13 -3.53 -2.21
C ILE A 68 -1.19 -3.77 -0.72
N LEU A 69 -0.61 -2.85 0.05
CA LEU A 69 -0.62 -2.87 1.51
C LEU A 69 -1.50 -1.74 1.99
N CYS A 70 -2.57 -2.08 2.72
CA CYS A 70 -3.46 -1.07 3.27
C CYS A 70 -2.96 -0.57 4.61
N VAL A 71 -3.07 0.75 4.83
CA VAL A 71 -2.74 1.40 6.10
C VAL A 71 -3.91 2.30 6.45
N SER A 72 -4.71 1.94 7.46
CA SER A 72 -5.99 2.61 7.70
C SER A 72 -6.39 2.62 9.16
N ILE A 73 -7.23 3.60 9.53
CA ILE A 73 -7.88 3.61 10.85
C ILE A 73 -9.14 2.75 10.85
N GLU A 74 -9.62 2.34 9.68
CA GLU A 74 -10.82 1.53 9.54
C GLU A 74 -10.48 0.07 9.34
N PRO A 75 -11.35 -0.86 9.77
CA PRO A 75 -11.12 -2.27 9.51
C PRO A 75 -11.24 -2.58 8.02
N PRO A 76 -10.76 -3.75 7.57
CA PRO A 76 -10.83 -4.12 6.16
C PRO A 76 -12.26 -4.10 5.64
N SER A 77 -12.44 -3.44 4.50
CA SER A 77 -13.73 -3.39 3.82
C SER A 77 -13.78 -4.52 2.78
N LYS A 78 -15.00 -4.79 2.30
CA LYS A 78 -15.18 -5.75 1.22
C LYS A 78 -14.35 -5.35 -0.01
N GLU A 79 -14.38 -4.06 -0.35
CA GLU A 79 -13.64 -3.55 -1.50
C GLU A 79 -12.13 -3.75 -1.36
N ALA A 80 -11.59 -3.54 -0.16
CA ALA A 80 -10.16 -3.76 0.09
C ALA A 80 -9.80 -5.24 -0.07
N ILE A 81 -10.64 -6.13 0.46
CA ILE A 81 -10.42 -7.57 0.33
C ILE A 81 -10.47 -7.98 -1.14
N GLU A 82 -11.41 -7.44 -1.90
CA GLU A 82 -11.56 -7.77 -3.32
C GLU A 82 -10.38 -7.30 -4.17
N LEU A 83 -9.63 -6.29 -3.69
CA LEU A 83 -8.41 -5.89 -4.36
C LEU A 83 -7.30 -6.93 -4.26
N GLY A 84 -7.43 -7.90 -3.35
CA GLY A 84 -6.38 -8.86 -3.11
C GLY A 84 -5.18 -8.25 -2.41
N VAL A 85 -5.43 -7.41 -1.38
CA VAL A 85 -4.35 -6.77 -0.64
C VAL A 85 -3.51 -7.82 0.08
N VAL A 86 -2.21 -7.57 0.16
CA VAL A 86 -1.28 -8.55 0.76
C VAL A 86 -1.22 -8.44 2.27
N ASP A 87 -1.57 -7.28 2.82
CA ASP A 87 -1.57 -7.07 4.27
C ASP A 87 -2.40 -5.84 4.62
N TYR A 88 -2.67 -5.66 5.89
CA TYR A 88 -3.49 -4.56 6.39
C TYR A 88 -2.93 -4.10 7.73
N VAL A 89 -2.48 -2.85 7.80
CA VAL A 89 -1.91 -2.28 9.02
C VAL A 89 -2.86 -1.22 9.56
N MET A 90 -3.30 -1.40 10.80
CA MET A 90 -4.21 -0.45 11.43
C MET A 90 -3.44 0.71 12.04
N LYS A 91 -3.97 1.92 11.88
CA LYS A 91 -3.46 3.11 12.57
C LYS A 91 -4.11 3.21 13.95
N PRO A 92 -3.40 3.64 14.98
CA PRO A 92 -1.97 3.93 15.00
C PRO A 92 -1.14 2.65 14.97
N PHE A 93 0.03 2.73 14.34
CA PHE A 93 0.91 1.59 14.22
C PHE A 93 2.29 1.92 14.80
N ARG A 94 3.05 0.87 15.12
CA ARG A 94 4.46 1.03 15.47
C ARG A 94 5.27 1.10 14.19
N ARG A 95 6.32 1.92 14.19
CA ARG A 95 7.18 2.05 13.02
C ARG A 95 7.69 0.68 12.54
N ALA A 96 8.19 -0.15 13.48
CA ALA A 96 8.69 -1.46 13.13
C ALA A 96 7.64 -2.36 12.50
N GLN A 97 6.40 -2.26 12.95
CA GLN A 97 5.29 -3.02 12.40
C GLN A 97 5.08 -2.70 10.92
N LEU A 98 5.05 -1.41 10.59
CA LEU A 98 4.86 -1.00 9.20
C LEU A 98 6.07 -1.34 8.35
N GLU A 99 7.28 -1.11 8.87
CA GLU A 99 8.50 -1.44 8.14
C GLU A 99 8.56 -2.92 7.78
N GLN A 100 8.20 -3.79 8.73
CA GLN A 100 8.18 -5.23 8.49
C GLN A 100 7.11 -5.60 7.47
N ALA A 101 5.94 -4.96 7.53
CA ALA A 101 4.87 -5.22 6.57
C ALA A 101 5.29 -4.83 5.16
N ILE A 102 5.98 -3.70 5.01
CA ILE A 102 6.50 -3.26 3.71
C ILE A 102 7.49 -4.27 3.16
N GLU A 103 8.45 -4.70 3.99
CA GLU A 103 9.46 -5.66 3.54
C GLU A 103 8.84 -7.00 3.15
N ARG A 104 7.84 -7.47 3.92
CA ARG A 104 7.13 -8.70 3.57
C ARG A 104 6.38 -8.55 2.25
N ALA A 105 5.74 -7.40 2.04
CA ALA A 105 4.97 -7.14 0.83
C ALA A 105 5.85 -7.12 -0.42
N LEU A 106 7.11 -6.78 -0.27
CA LEU A 106 8.06 -6.72 -1.38
C LEU A 106 8.70 -8.07 -1.69
N THR A 107 8.42 -9.12 -0.90
CA THR A 107 8.97 -10.45 -1.18
C THR A 107 8.08 -11.18 -2.19
N PRO A 108 8.69 -11.99 -3.08
CA PRO A 108 7.91 -12.70 -4.11
C PRO A 108 6.88 -13.69 -3.54
N GLU A 109 7.07 -14.18 -2.33
CA GLU A 109 6.20 -15.16 -1.70
C GLU A 109 5.10 -14.54 -0.84
N ALA A 110 4.84 -13.23 -0.96
CA ALA A 110 3.81 -12.57 -0.17
C ALA A 110 2.46 -13.19 -0.45
N ALA A 111 1.80 -13.71 0.61
CA ALA A 111 0.47 -14.30 0.50
C ALA A 111 -0.57 -13.18 0.49
N GLY A 112 -1.70 -13.45 -0.15
CA GLY A 112 -2.81 -12.51 -0.13
C GLY A 112 -3.36 -12.36 1.28
N PHE A 113 -3.81 -11.14 1.60
CA PHE A 113 -4.33 -10.82 2.92
C PHE A 113 -5.52 -11.73 3.30
N ALA A 114 -6.45 -11.95 2.37
CA ALA A 114 -7.64 -12.76 2.63
C ALA A 114 -7.29 -14.15 3.11
N GLY A 115 -6.26 -14.78 2.52
CA GLY A 115 -5.82 -16.10 2.93
C GLY A 115 -5.28 -16.15 4.35
N ARG A 116 -4.64 -15.10 4.82
CA ARG A 116 -4.12 -15.03 6.18
C ARG A 116 -5.18 -14.61 7.18
N TYR A 117 -6.11 -13.77 6.75
CA TYR A 117 -7.11 -13.18 7.63
C TYR A 117 -8.21 -14.17 7.99
N THR A 118 -8.52 -15.06 7.10
CA THR A 118 -9.63 -16.03 7.28
C THR A 118 -9.20 -17.32 7.97
N ALA A 119 -7.95 -17.47 8.25
CA ALA A 119 -7.43 -18.66 8.92
C ALA A 119 -7.87 -18.79 10.41
#